data_0660325187bfadf92666d1a217a31901
#
_entry.id   0660325187bfadf92666d1a217a31901
#
_cell.length_a   1.000
_cell.length_b   1.000
_cell.length_c   1.000
_cell.angle_alpha   90.00
_cell.angle_beta   90.00
_cell.angle_gamma   90.00
#
_symmetry.space_group_name_H-M   'P 1'
#
loop_
_entity.id
_entity.type
_entity.pdbx_description
1 polymer ?
#
loop_
_entity_poly.entity_id
_entity_poly.type
_entity_poly.pdbx_seq_one_letter_code
_entity_poly.pdbx_strand_id
1 'polypeptide(L)'
;MKQRVLFFFFLLSSLSAGAQTITYDTIRVSPNDERNIHRDRPVNVKPGKPLGRGNVSAGKQPATFDKSKLRFGADLGLSISNNYTNLGFGPQIGYQFNQYFMAGAGIRYYYNKSRTYDYEIKSNLLGANLFGYAYPLSFIALFVQPEINYIWSNLKPRRDMDLNSYKDDGVVPSLVIGAGFRLGRSHITLNYDLVQDDKSPHPDGLYLGVSAFF
;
A
#
# COMPACT_ATOMS: atom_id res chain seq x y z
N MET A 1 16.22 17.18 9.86
CA MET A 1 15.59 15.99 9.24
C MET A 1 15.30 14.87 10.24
N LYS A 2 16.21 14.46 11.14
CA LYS A 2 16.00 13.34 12.08
C LYS A 2 14.77 13.47 13.00
N GLN A 3 14.42 14.66 13.46
CA GLN A 3 13.26 14.89 14.35
C GLN A 3 11.90 14.73 13.64
N ARG A 4 11.79 15.03 12.34
CA ARG A 4 10.54 14.90 11.58
C ARG A 4 10.19 13.43 11.29
N VAL A 5 11.21 12.59 11.09
CA VAL A 5 11.04 11.14 10.88
C VAL A 5 10.58 10.46 12.19
N LEU A 6 11.11 10.89 13.34
CA LEU A 6 10.70 10.35 14.65
C LEU A 6 9.23 10.66 14.98
N PHE A 7 8.76 11.87 14.62
CA PHE A 7 7.37 12.29 14.82
C PHE A 7 6.39 11.45 13.98
N PHE A 8 6.80 11.08 12.77
CA PHE A 8 6.00 10.23 11.88
C PHE A 8 5.90 8.80 12.41
N PHE A 9 6.99 8.24 12.98
CA PHE A 9 6.96 6.93 13.62
C PHE A 9 6.04 6.90 14.84
N PHE A 10 6.01 7.98 15.60
CA PHE A 10 5.12 8.10 16.77
C PHE A 10 3.65 8.24 16.38
N LEU A 11 3.35 8.91 15.27
CA LEU A 11 1.99 9.03 14.74
C LEU A 11 1.48 7.68 14.19
N LEU A 12 2.34 6.89 13.53
CA LEU A 12 1.98 5.56 13.04
C LEU A 12 1.72 4.56 14.20
N SER A 13 2.47 4.65 15.28
CA SER A 13 2.29 3.77 16.45
C SER A 13 1.01 4.06 17.22
N SER A 14 0.51 5.30 17.21
CA SER A 14 -0.74 5.68 17.86
C SER A 14 -1.99 5.19 17.11
N LEU A 15 -1.90 4.94 15.82
CA LEU A 15 -3.01 4.41 15.01
C LEU A 15 -3.25 2.90 15.23
N SER A 16 -2.28 2.17 15.75
CA SER A 16 -2.42 0.73 16.03
C SER A 16 -3.17 0.41 17.33
N ALA A 17 -3.37 1.37 18.22
CA ALA A 17 -4.03 1.17 19.51
C ALA A 17 -5.57 1.13 19.45
N GLY A 18 -6.19 1.47 18.30
CA GLY A 18 -7.64 1.59 18.15
C GLY A 18 -8.37 0.39 17.53
N ALA A 19 -7.67 -0.64 17.11
CA ALA A 19 -8.28 -1.76 16.36
C ALA A 19 -8.63 -2.97 17.25
N GLN A 20 -9.25 -2.74 18.41
CA GLN A 20 -9.93 -3.83 19.11
C GLN A 20 -11.32 -4.00 18.51
N THR A 21 -11.43 -4.94 17.58
CA THR A 21 -12.73 -5.38 17.05
C THR A 21 -13.39 -6.24 18.11
N ILE A 22 -14.38 -5.69 18.82
CA ILE A 22 -15.26 -6.49 19.67
C ILE A 22 -16.20 -7.24 18.73
N THR A 23 -15.91 -8.51 18.49
CA THR A 23 -16.79 -9.39 17.75
C THR A 23 -17.88 -9.87 18.71
N TYR A 24 -19.07 -9.32 18.59
CA TYR A 24 -20.25 -9.87 19.24
C TYR A 24 -20.70 -11.08 18.43
N ASP A 25 -20.52 -12.26 18.99
CA ASP A 25 -21.08 -13.49 18.43
C ASP A 25 -22.56 -13.54 18.84
N THR A 26 -23.43 -13.02 17.97
CA THR A 26 -24.88 -13.06 18.19
C THR A 26 -25.37 -14.44 17.76
N ILE A 27 -25.43 -15.36 18.69
CA ILE A 27 -26.10 -16.66 18.48
C ILE A 27 -27.57 -16.37 18.25
N ARG A 28 -28.01 -16.39 17.01
CA ARG A 28 -29.44 -16.39 16.68
C ARG A 28 -30.04 -17.75 17.07
N VAL A 29 -30.67 -17.82 18.23
CA VAL A 29 -31.42 -18.97 18.65
C VAL A 29 -32.71 -18.98 17.83
N SER A 30 -32.92 -20.04 17.08
CA SER A 30 -34.21 -20.24 16.34
C SER A 30 -35.38 -20.27 17.33
N PRO A 31 -36.56 -19.72 16.97
CA PRO A 31 -37.74 -19.79 17.83
C PRO A 31 -38.14 -21.19 18.25
N ASN A 32 -37.74 -22.21 17.49
CA ASN A 32 -38.03 -23.63 17.75
C ASN A 32 -36.86 -24.40 18.38
N ASP A 33 -35.82 -23.71 18.91
CA ASP A 33 -34.71 -24.37 19.60
C ASP A 33 -35.21 -24.89 20.95
N GLU A 34 -35.00 -26.19 21.22
CA GLU A 34 -35.36 -26.84 22.47
C GLU A 34 -34.86 -26.14 23.73
N ARG A 35 -33.82 -25.34 23.60
CA ARG A 35 -33.25 -24.47 24.66
C ARG A 35 -34.21 -23.37 25.11
N ASN A 36 -35.22 -23.02 24.28
CA ASN A 36 -36.21 -21.99 24.63
C ASN A 36 -37.41 -22.55 25.41
N ILE A 37 -37.62 -23.87 25.40
CA ILE A 37 -38.80 -24.52 25.96
C ILE A 37 -38.69 -24.68 27.49
N HIS A 38 -37.51 -24.49 28.07
CA HIS A 38 -37.24 -24.78 29.48
C HIS A 38 -37.13 -23.55 30.39
N ARG A 39 -37.63 -22.38 29.98
CA ARG A 39 -37.50 -21.16 30.81
C ARG A 39 -38.39 -21.15 32.05
N ASP A 40 -39.43 -22.03 32.13
CA ASP A 40 -40.41 -22.02 33.20
C ASP A 40 -40.49 -23.34 34.01
N ARG A 41 -39.53 -24.27 33.89
CA ARG A 41 -39.48 -25.45 34.74
C ARG A 41 -38.39 -25.33 35.80
N PRO A 42 -38.71 -25.62 37.09
CA PRO A 42 -37.68 -25.69 38.11
C PRO A 42 -36.67 -26.80 37.73
N VAL A 43 -35.43 -26.41 37.54
CA VAL A 43 -34.36 -27.34 37.18
C VAL A 43 -34.03 -28.21 38.37
N ASN A 44 -34.44 -29.48 38.33
CA ASN A 44 -34.01 -30.49 39.28
C ASN A 44 -32.56 -30.85 38.99
N VAL A 45 -31.60 -30.14 39.63
CA VAL A 45 -30.17 -30.34 39.46
C VAL A 45 -29.77 -31.65 40.16
N LYS A 46 -29.77 -32.76 39.44
CA LYS A 46 -28.99 -33.94 39.90
C LYS A 46 -27.50 -33.56 39.88
N PRO A 47 -26.78 -33.85 40.96
CA PRO A 47 -25.31 -33.64 40.92
C PRO A 47 -24.70 -34.67 39.96
N GLY A 48 -24.47 -34.25 38.73
CA GLY A 48 -23.95 -35.06 37.68
C GLY A 48 -22.52 -34.59 37.35
N LYS A 49 -21.60 -35.53 37.30
CA LYS A 49 -20.20 -35.58 36.83
C LYS A 49 -19.58 -34.23 36.46
N PRO A 50 -18.37 -33.91 36.95
CA PRO A 50 -17.66 -32.70 36.52
C PRO A 50 -17.57 -32.73 34.99
N LEU A 51 -18.21 -31.73 34.37
CA LEU A 51 -18.02 -31.45 32.96
C LEU A 51 -16.51 -31.32 32.75
N GLY A 52 -15.95 -32.27 32.01
CA GLY A 52 -14.59 -32.22 31.56
C GLY A 52 -14.34 -30.82 31.01
N ARG A 53 -13.29 -30.20 31.50
CA ARG A 53 -12.75 -28.94 31.00
C ARG A 53 -12.57 -29.14 29.50
N GLY A 54 -13.64 -28.84 28.74
CA GLY A 54 -13.50 -28.72 27.28
C GLY A 54 -12.40 -27.72 27.06
N ASN A 55 -11.28 -28.18 26.54
CA ASN A 55 -10.29 -27.30 25.97
C ASN A 55 -11.01 -26.48 24.93
N VAL A 56 -11.43 -25.28 25.33
CA VAL A 56 -11.71 -24.21 24.38
C VAL A 56 -10.33 -23.84 23.86
N SER A 57 -9.81 -24.68 22.99
CA SER A 57 -8.82 -24.23 22.04
C SER A 57 -9.50 -23.11 21.30
N ALA A 58 -9.22 -21.87 21.71
CA ALA A 58 -9.31 -20.75 20.83
C ALA A 58 -8.34 -21.06 19.69
N GLY A 59 -8.78 -21.91 18.78
CA GLY A 59 -8.09 -22.20 17.56
C GLY A 59 -7.96 -20.89 16.84
N LYS A 60 -6.80 -20.24 16.98
CA LYS A 60 -6.31 -19.35 15.95
C LYS A 60 -6.31 -20.22 14.70
N GLN A 61 -7.38 -20.10 13.91
CA GLN A 61 -7.35 -20.66 12.56
C GLN A 61 -6.11 -20.07 11.93
N PRO A 62 -5.16 -20.89 11.47
CA PRO A 62 -4.02 -20.38 10.75
C PRO A 62 -4.59 -19.52 9.64
N ALA A 63 -4.07 -18.32 9.47
CA ALA A 63 -4.52 -17.39 8.44
C ALA A 63 -4.35 -18.10 7.09
N THR A 64 -5.40 -18.75 6.62
CA THR A 64 -5.35 -19.54 5.39
C THR A 64 -5.27 -18.53 4.25
N PHE A 65 -4.21 -18.63 3.46
CA PHE A 65 -4.02 -17.79 2.29
C PHE A 65 -5.18 -18.06 1.30
N ASP A 66 -6.00 -17.04 1.09
CA ASP A 66 -7.15 -17.13 0.19
C ASP A 66 -6.77 -16.57 -1.18
N LYS A 67 -6.57 -17.46 -2.14
CA LYS A 67 -6.21 -17.11 -3.52
C LYS A 67 -7.24 -16.19 -4.20
N SER A 68 -8.50 -16.21 -3.77
CA SER A 68 -9.55 -15.36 -4.34
C SER A 68 -9.35 -13.88 -4.01
N LYS A 69 -8.54 -13.57 -3.00
CA LYS A 69 -8.18 -12.21 -2.57
C LYS A 69 -6.94 -11.67 -3.27
N LEU A 70 -6.27 -12.51 -4.05
CA LEU A 70 -5.12 -12.09 -4.85
C LEU A 70 -5.60 -11.23 -6.03
N ARG A 71 -4.92 -10.14 -6.27
CA ARG A 71 -5.20 -9.20 -7.36
C ARG A 71 -3.93 -8.96 -8.16
N PHE A 72 -4.03 -9.12 -9.45
CA PHE A 72 -2.98 -8.73 -10.40
C PHE A 72 -3.33 -7.36 -10.94
N GLY A 73 -2.36 -6.52 -11.13
CA GLY A 73 -2.62 -5.17 -11.59
C GLY A 73 -1.41 -4.54 -12.25
N ALA A 74 -1.63 -3.33 -12.69
CA ALA A 74 -0.59 -2.45 -13.20
C ALA A 74 -0.80 -1.05 -12.64
N ASP A 75 0.29 -0.31 -12.54
CA ASP A 75 0.26 1.09 -12.16
C ASP A 75 0.96 1.97 -13.19
N LEU A 76 0.52 3.21 -13.23
CA LEU A 76 1.07 4.28 -14.04
C LEU A 76 1.29 5.50 -13.15
N GLY A 77 2.45 6.12 -13.26
CA GLY A 77 2.77 7.40 -12.63
C GLY A 77 3.12 8.43 -13.68
N LEU A 78 2.56 9.61 -13.58
CA LEU A 78 2.81 10.69 -14.52
C LEU A 78 3.11 11.98 -13.77
N SER A 79 4.26 12.61 -14.08
CA SER A 79 4.58 13.95 -13.68
C SER A 79 5.06 14.74 -14.89
N ILE A 80 4.44 15.89 -15.11
CA ILE A 80 4.79 16.77 -16.24
C ILE A 80 4.98 18.17 -15.67
N SER A 81 6.14 18.74 -15.96
CA SER A 81 6.50 20.15 -15.69
C SER A 81 7.10 20.75 -16.93
N ASN A 82 7.31 22.06 -16.96
CA ASN A 82 7.83 22.77 -18.14
C ASN A 82 9.16 22.20 -18.68
N ASN A 83 10.02 21.72 -17.77
CA ASN A 83 11.36 21.24 -18.12
C ASN A 83 11.57 19.76 -17.77
N TYR A 84 10.54 19.09 -17.27
CA TYR A 84 10.64 17.75 -16.74
C TYR A 84 9.44 16.91 -17.13
N THR A 85 9.70 15.67 -17.57
CA THR A 85 8.67 14.67 -17.84
C THR A 85 9.11 13.36 -17.20
N ASN A 86 8.24 12.81 -16.36
CA ASN A 86 8.41 11.50 -15.76
C ASN A 86 7.21 10.62 -16.13
N LEU A 87 7.50 9.44 -16.61
CA LEU A 87 6.54 8.38 -16.85
C LEU A 87 7.02 7.12 -16.13
N GLY A 88 6.25 6.65 -15.17
CA GLY A 88 6.46 5.39 -14.48
C GLY A 88 5.36 4.39 -14.83
N PHE A 89 5.69 3.12 -15.02
CA PHE A 89 4.72 2.06 -15.18
C PHE A 89 5.28 0.72 -14.68
N GLY A 90 4.39 -0.16 -14.25
CA GLY A 90 4.82 -1.47 -13.82
C GLY A 90 3.71 -2.42 -13.41
N PRO A 91 3.97 -3.73 -13.44
CA PRO A 91 3.08 -4.75 -12.91
C PRO A 91 3.11 -4.77 -11.38
N GLN A 92 1.96 -5.11 -10.80
CA GLN A 92 1.77 -5.21 -9.35
C GLN A 92 0.98 -6.48 -9.00
N ILE A 93 1.28 -7.03 -7.82
CA ILE A 93 0.50 -8.10 -7.20
C ILE A 93 0.05 -7.60 -5.84
N GLY A 94 -1.27 -7.55 -5.62
CA GLY A 94 -1.89 -7.14 -4.38
C GLY A 94 -2.69 -8.25 -3.72
N TYR A 95 -2.82 -8.18 -2.42
CA TYR A 95 -3.70 -9.01 -1.63
C TYR A 95 -4.72 -8.16 -0.89
N GLN A 96 -5.99 -8.39 -1.16
CA GLN A 96 -7.10 -7.68 -0.53
C GLN A 96 -7.42 -8.37 0.80
N PHE A 97 -6.92 -7.83 1.92
CA PHE A 97 -7.16 -8.41 3.25
C PHE A 97 -8.63 -8.36 3.62
N ASN A 98 -9.23 -7.19 3.44
CA ASN A 98 -10.64 -6.92 3.68
C ASN A 98 -11.09 -5.74 2.80
N GLN A 99 -12.31 -5.24 3.02
CA GLN A 99 -12.84 -4.09 2.25
C GLN A 99 -12.08 -2.76 2.49
N TYR A 100 -11.31 -2.67 3.59
CA TYR A 100 -10.61 -1.45 4.00
C TYR A 100 -9.12 -1.46 3.70
N PHE A 101 -8.51 -2.64 3.47
CA PHE A 101 -7.06 -2.74 3.32
C PHE A 101 -6.65 -3.68 2.19
N MET A 102 -5.71 -3.21 1.39
CA MET A 102 -4.99 -3.98 0.39
C MET A 102 -3.51 -3.67 0.51
N ALA A 103 -2.64 -4.67 0.40
CA ALA A 103 -1.21 -4.47 0.28
C ALA A 103 -0.62 -5.43 -0.75
N GLY A 104 0.56 -5.09 -1.23
CA GLY A 104 1.20 -5.88 -2.27
C GLY A 104 2.61 -5.44 -2.58
N ALA A 105 3.11 -5.95 -3.70
CA ALA A 105 4.43 -5.65 -4.22
C ALA A 105 4.36 -5.45 -5.73
N GLY A 106 5.33 -4.71 -6.26
CA GLY A 106 5.43 -4.47 -7.68
C GLY A 106 6.85 -4.19 -8.12
N ILE A 107 6.99 -4.14 -9.44
CA ILE A 107 8.19 -3.66 -10.11
C ILE A 107 7.76 -2.49 -10.96
N ARG A 108 8.52 -1.40 -10.95
CA ARG A 108 8.20 -0.19 -11.70
C ARG A 108 9.40 0.26 -12.52
N TYR A 109 9.14 0.60 -13.75
CA TYR A 109 10.11 1.24 -14.62
C TYR A 109 9.74 2.70 -14.80
N TYR A 110 10.74 3.59 -14.69
CA TYR A 110 10.58 5.01 -14.91
C TYR A 110 11.43 5.49 -16.07
N TYR A 111 10.84 6.35 -16.87
CA TYR A 111 11.53 7.12 -17.89
C TYR A 111 11.44 8.60 -17.51
N ASN A 112 12.60 9.18 -17.22
CA ASN A 112 12.74 10.59 -16.86
C ASN A 112 13.45 11.33 -17.96
N LYS A 113 12.91 12.47 -18.34
CA LYS A 113 13.54 13.40 -19.27
C LYS A 113 13.50 14.80 -18.69
N SER A 114 14.68 15.34 -18.40
CA SER A 114 14.87 16.73 -17.96
C SER A 114 15.60 17.51 -19.05
N ARG A 115 15.10 18.72 -19.32
CA ARG A 115 15.71 19.62 -20.29
C ARG A 115 16.06 20.94 -19.61
N THR A 116 17.34 21.28 -19.63
CA THR A 116 17.86 22.58 -19.24
C THR A 116 18.36 23.28 -20.50
N TYR A 117 18.70 24.56 -20.40
CA TYR A 117 19.17 25.34 -21.55
C TYR A 117 20.42 24.72 -22.21
N ASP A 118 21.34 24.18 -21.40
CA ASP A 118 22.64 23.65 -21.87
C ASP A 118 22.70 22.13 -21.95
N TYR A 119 21.81 21.41 -21.25
CA TYR A 119 21.87 19.95 -21.09
C TYR A 119 20.52 19.29 -21.30
N GLU A 120 20.55 18.08 -21.86
CA GLU A 120 19.44 17.12 -21.85
C GLU A 120 19.87 15.90 -21.03
N ILE A 121 19.14 15.62 -19.94
CA ILE A 121 19.36 14.46 -19.09
C ILE A 121 18.26 13.47 -19.36
N LYS A 122 18.62 12.24 -19.71
CA LYS A 122 17.73 11.10 -19.81
C LYS A 122 18.12 10.09 -18.75
N SER A 123 17.20 9.81 -17.85
CA SER A 123 17.39 8.82 -16.80
C SER A 123 16.34 7.74 -16.93
N ASN A 124 16.79 6.51 -16.77
CA ASN A 124 15.92 5.37 -16.65
C ASN A 124 16.11 4.80 -15.25
N LEU A 125 15.01 4.36 -14.63
CA LEU A 125 15.07 3.72 -13.32
C LEU A 125 14.27 2.42 -13.36
N LEU A 126 14.77 1.43 -12.66
CA LEU A 126 14.04 0.20 -12.38
C LEU A 126 13.93 0.05 -10.88
N GLY A 127 12.70 0.00 -10.37
CA GLY A 127 12.41 -0.08 -8.95
C GLY A 127 11.64 -1.32 -8.57
N ALA A 128 11.88 -1.76 -7.34
CA ALA A 128 11.03 -2.70 -6.64
C ALA A 128 10.30 -1.97 -5.52
N ASN A 129 9.01 -2.18 -5.38
CA ASN A 129 8.19 -1.50 -4.41
C ASN A 129 7.30 -2.46 -3.62
N LEU A 130 6.98 -2.05 -2.41
CA LEU A 130 5.83 -2.53 -1.66
C LEU A 130 4.78 -1.43 -1.66
N PHE A 131 3.52 -1.78 -1.64
CA PHE A 131 2.46 -0.78 -1.55
C PHE A 131 1.37 -1.18 -0.57
N GLY A 132 0.71 -0.18 -0.02
CA GLY A 132 -0.45 -0.33 0.84
C GLY A 132 -1.53 0.68 0.48
N TYR A 133 -2.76 0.20 0.37
CA TYR A 133 -3.95 1.03 0.27
C TYR A 133 -4.81 0.86 1.51
N ALA A 134 -5.27 1.98 2.05
CA ALA A 134 -6.30 2.03 3.07
C ALA A 134 -7.53 2.76 2.49
N TYR A 135 -8.71 2.19 2.72
CA TYR A 135 -9.97 2.70 2.21
C TYR A 135 -10.87 3.13 3.39
N PRO A 136 -10.68 4.35 3.94
CA PRO A 136 -11.52 4.85 5.04
C PRO A 136 -13.00 4.98 4.63
N LEU A 137 -13.22 5.28 3.35
CA LEU A 137 -14.52 5.28 2.69
C LEU A 137 -14.44 4.45 1.41
N SER A 138 -15.56 3.95 0.92
CA SER A 138 -15.60 3.06 -0.25
C SER A 138 -15.00 3.69 -1.52
N PHE A 139 -14.99 5.00 -1.62
CA PHE A 139 -14.51 5.77 -2.77
C PHE A 139 -13.20 6.55 -2.50
N ILE A 140 -12.68 6.56 -1.26
CA ILE A 140 -11.41 7.21 -0.91
C ILE A 140 -10.33 6.15 -0.74
N ALA A 141 -9.18 6.38 -1.34
CA ALA A 141 -7.96 5.59 -1.18
C ALA A 141 -6.85 6.45 -0.57
N LEU A 142 -6.27 5.97 0.52
CA LEU A 142 -4.99 6.43 1.05
C LEU A 142 -3.92 5.44 0.60
N PHE A 143 -2.75 5.94 0.25
CA PHE A 143 -1.70 5.16 -0.39
C PHE A 143 -0.36 5.39 0.27
N VAL A 144 0.41 4.32 0.44
CA VAL A 144 1.81 4.37 0.88
C VAL A 144 2.63 3.38 0.07
N GLN A 145 3.82 3.78 -0.37
CA GLN A 145 4.68 2.96 -1.19
C GLN A 145 6.16 3.23 -0.88
N PRO A 146 6.80 2.44 -0.03
CA PRO A 146 8.25 2.36 -0.01
C PRO A 146 8.77 1.70 -1.29
N GLU A 147 9.85 2.25 -1.84
CA GLU A 147 10.41 1.81 -3.11
C GLU A 147 11.94 1.95 -3.08
N ILE A 148 12.63 1.04 -3.76
CA ILE A 148 14.06 1.10 -4.01
C ILE A 148 14.26 1.08 -5.53
N ASN A 149 14.92 2.10 -6.05
CA ASN A 149 15.16 2.30 -7.47
C ASN A 149 16.64 2.20 -7.80
N TYR A 150 16.97 1.49 -8.86
CA TYR A 150 18.26 1.57 -9.51
C TYR A 150 18.17 2.51 -10.69
N ILE A 151 18.99 3.57 -10.71
CA ILE A 151 19.02 4.61 -11.74
C ILE A 151 20.24 4.44 -12.63
N TRP A 152 20.04 4.65 -13.93
CA TRP A 152 21.12 4.89 -14.88
C TRP A 152 20.78 6.10 -15.74
N SER A 153 21.69 7.09 -15.71
CA SER A 153 21.49 8.39 -16.36
C SER A 153 22.54 8.63 -17.45
N ASN A 154 22.09 9.24 -18.52
CA ASN A 154 22.96 9.73 -19.59
C ASN A 154 22.77 11.24 -19.74
N LEU A 155 23.83 11.98 -19.52
CA LEU A 155 23.88 13.42 -19.71
C LEU A 155 24.47 13.71 -21.10
N LYS A 156 23.71 14.43 -21.93
CA LYS A 156 24.17 14.87 -23.25
C LYS A 156 24.21 16.41 -23.28
N PRO A 157 25.37 17.01 -23.59
CA PRO A 157 25.42 18.45 -23.83
C PRO A 157 24.62 18.81 -25.09
N ARG A 158 23.94 19.96 -25.07
CA ARG A 158 23.12 20.45 -26.19
C ARG A 158 23.87 21.37 -27.15
N ARG A 159 24.95 21.93 -26.69
CA ARG A 159 25.85 22.74 -27.51
C ARG A 159 27.10 21.93 -27.79
N ASP A 160 27.78 22.29 -28.90
CA ASP A 160 29.11 21.75 -29.32
C ASP A 160 30.20 22.16 -28.31
N MET A 161 30.04 21.74 -27.06
CA MET A 161 31.12 21.74 -26.11
C MET A 161 31.71 20.35 -26.13
N ASP A 162 33.04 20.25 -26.25
CA ASP A 162 33.82 19.00 -26.17
C ASP A 162 33.72 18.33 -24.78
N LEU A 163 32.51 18.24 -24.25
CA LEU A 163 32.20 17.58 -22.99
C LEU A 163 31.78 16.15 -23.29
N ASN A 164 32.57 15.20 -22.82
CA ASN A 164 32.25 13.77 -22.85
C ASN A 164 30.89 13.52 -22.17
N SER A 165 30.10 12.66 -22.78
CA SER A 165 28.85 12.22 -22.14
C SER A 165 29.16 11.56 -20.80
N TYR A 166 28.59 12.09 -19.74
CA TYR A 166 28.76 11.54 -18.38
C TYR A 166 27.64 10.53 -18.09
N LYS A 167 28.03 9.36 -17.59
CA LYS A 167 27.10 8.34 -17.10
C LYS A 167 27.15 8.33 -15.58
N ASP A 168 25.99 8.35 -14.97
CA ASP A 168 25.84 8.24 -13.53
C ASP A 168 24.82 7.14 -13.20
N ASP A 169 25.17 6.30 -12.25
CA ASP A 169 24.32 5.23 -11.77
C ASP A 169 24.28 5.18 -10.24
N GLY A 170 23.27 4.56 -9.69
CA GLY A 170 23.13 4.49 -8.25
C GLY A 170 21.83 3.86 -7.80
N VAL A 171 21.70 3.72 -6.48
CA VAL A 171 20.49 3.24 -5.82
C VAL A 171 19.83 4.38 -5.08
N VAL A 172 18.54 4.60 -5.31
CA VAL A 172 17.75 5.69 -4.73
C VAL A 172 16.54 5.12 -4.01
N PRO A 173 16.47 5.31 -2.68
CA PRO A 173 15.25 4.97 -1.95
C PRO A 173 14.18 6.05 -2.16
N SER A 174 12.92 5.65 -2.15
CA SER A 174 11.76 6.53 -2.25
C SER A 174 10.71 6.08 -1.25
N LEU A 175 9.99 7.02 -0.68
CA LEU A 175 8.83 6.77 0.17
C LEU A 175 7.68 7.66 -0.28
N VAL A 176 6.77 7.05 -0.98
CA VAL A 176 5.62 7.75 -1.54
C VAL A 176 4.42 7.61 -0.62
N ILE A 177 3.73 8.72 -0.40
CA ILE A 177 2.40 8.75 0.19
C ILE A 177 1.43 9.38 -0.79
N GLY A 178 0.15 9.03 -0.70
CA GLY A 178 -0.84 9.61 -1.60
C GLY A 178 -2.25 9.47 -1.08
N ALA A 179 -3.14 10.22 -1.71
CA ALA A 179 -4.56 10.14 -1.48
C ALA A 179 -5.31 10.33 -2.81
N GLY A 180 -6.49 9.74 -2.92
CA GLY A 180 -7.27 9.84 -4.15
C GLY A 180 -8.56 9.06 -4.11
N PHE A 181 -9.04 8.73 -5.29
CA PHE A 181 -10.32 8.07 -5.48
C PHE A 181 -10.13 6.61 -5.86
N ARG A 182 -10.96 5.77 -5.26
CA ARG A 182 -11.15 4.38 -5.65
C ARG A 182 -12.37 4.26 -6.55
N LEU A 183 -12.16 3.75 -7.75
CA LEU A 183 -13.18 3.51 -8.77
C LEU A 183 -13.29 2.00 -9.02
N GLY A 184 -14.00 1.32 -8.12
CA GLY A 184 -14.08 -0.14 -8.16
C GLY A 184 -12.73 -0.83 -7.87
N ARG A 185 -12.07 -1.33 -8.91
CA ARG A 185 -10.75 -1.98 -8.84
C ARG A 185 -9.60 -1.07 -9.30
N SER A 186 -9.92 0.17 -9.67
CA SER A 186 -8.93 1.16 -10.13
C SER A 186 -8.82 2.28 -9.10
N HIS A 187 -7.67 2.93 -9.09
CA HIS A 187 -7.38 4.07 -8.22
C HIS A 187 -6.79 5.20 -9.04
N ILE A 188 -7.17 6.41 -8.72
CA ILE A 188 -6.54 7.64 -9.20
C ILE A 188 -6.08 8.39 -7.97
N THR A 189 -4.78 8.58 -7.82
CA THR A 189 -4.17 9.14 -6.61
C THR A 189 -3.26 10.30 -6.96
N LEU A 190 -3.25 11.30 -6.11
CA LEU A 190 -2.22 12.32 -6.08
C LEU A 190 -1.19 11.90 -5.04
N ASN A 191 0.04 11.72 -5.46
CA ASN A 191 1.12 11.13 -4.70
C ASN A 191 2.24 12.13 -4.45
N TYR A 192 2.93 11.95 -3.34
CA TYR A 192 4.06 12.78 -2.96
C TYR A 192 5.20 11.92 -2.43
N ASP A 193 6.40 12.09 -2.99
CA ASP A 193 7.62 11.43 -2.52
C ASP A 193 8.21 12.22 -1.35
N LEU A 194 8.32 11.57 -0.20
CA LEU A 194 8.83 12.18 1.04
C LEU A 194 10.36 12.24 1.09
N VAL A 195 11.06 11.41 0.33
CA VAL A 195 12.52 11.32 0.40
C VAL A 195 13.20 12.42 -0.38
N GLN A 196 12.64 12.83 -1.53
CA GLN A 196 13.13 13.93 -2.38
C GLN A 196 14.66 13.93 -2.56
N ASP A 197 15.19 12.79 -3.02
CA ASP A 197 16.59 12.72 -3.44
C ASP A 197 16.72 13.37 -4.84
N ASP A 198 17.83 14.02 -5.13
CA ASP A 198 18.09 14.68 -6.43
C ASP A 198 18.02 13.68 -7.61
N LYS A 199 18.25 12.40 -7.34
CA LYS A 199 18.15 11.31 -8.29
C LYS A 199 16.81 10.56 -8.20
N SER A 200 15.87 11.03 -7.36
CA SER A 200 14.54 10.42 -7.23
C SER A 200 13.82 10.40 -8.57
N PRO A 201 12.99 9.36 -8.83
CA PRO A 201 12.07 9.39 -9.96
C PRO A 201 11.10 10.60 -9.91
N HIS A 202 10.95 11.23 -8.74
CA HIS A 202 10.02 12.34 -8.49
C HIS A 202 10.74 13.54 -7.86
N PRO A 203 11.61 14.26 -8.58
CA PRO A 203 12.41 15.36 -8.00
C PRO A 203 11.53 16.49 -7.46
N ASP A 204 10.37 16.77 -8.07
CA ASP A 204 9.39 17.75 -7.57
C ASP A 204 8.48 17.15 -6.48
N GLY A 205 8.64 15.89 -6.16
CA GLY A 205 7.88 15.14 -5.17
C GLY A 205 6.47 14.80 -5.61
N LEU A 206 5.76 15.66 -6.32
CA LEU A 206 4.34 15.51 -6.63
C LEU A 206 4.11 14.82 -7.98
N TYR A 207 3.22 13.81 -8.02
CA TYR A 207 2.83 13.17 -9.27
C TYR A 207 1.44 12.53 -9.21
N LEU A 208 0.82 12.34 -10.38
CA LEU A 208 -0.44 11.63 -10.53
C LEU A 208 -0.18 10.14 -10.70
N GLY A 209 -0.86 9.32 -9.90
CA GLY A 209 -0.83 7.86 -10.00
C GLY A 209 -2.16 7.30 -10.46
N VAL A 210 -2.10 6.29 -11.31
CA VAL A 210 -3.27 5.49 -11.73
C VAL A 210 -2.91 4.03 -11.58
N SER A 211 -3.71 3.27 -10.84
CA SER A 211 -3.53 1.82 -10.73
C SER A 211 -4.83 1.09 -11.04
N ALA A 212 -4.71 -0.08 -11.64
CA ALA A 212 -5.84 -0.96 -11.94
C ALA A 212 -5.50 -2.38 -11.54
N PHE A 213 -6.45 -3.07 -10.89
CA PHE A 213 -6.32 -4.45 -10.44
C PHE A 213 -7.44 -5.31 -11.05
N PHE A 214 -7.13 -6.59 -11.29
CA PHE A 214 -8.01 -7.55 -11.94
C PHE A 214 -8.26 -8.79 -11.07
#